data_78b495f909652442e1500838bb8d719e
#
_entry.id   78b495f909652442e1500838bb8d719e
#
_cell.length_a   1.000
_cell.length_b   1.000
_cell.length_c   1.000
_cell.angle_alpha   90.00
_cell.angle_beta   90.00
_cell.angle_gamma   90.00
#
_symmetry.space_group_name_H-M   'P 1'
#
loop_
_entity.id
_entity.type
_entity.pdbx_description
1 polymer ?
#
loop_
_entity_poly.entity_id
_entity_poly.type
_entity_poly.pdbx_seq_one_letter_code
_entity_poly.pdbx_strand_id
1 'polypeptide(L)'
;MAFCNMCGAQIADGTTTCAACISKAPAAPAGSGAGMADNVAGMLAYITIIPAIIFLVMEPYNKNRFIRFHAFQCLFFAVAWTALWIVLNIIVHIPFLGWLTILLWPLVGLAGFIIWVILLLKANQGQMWKLPVIGDLAEKQANAM
;
A
#
# COMPACT_ATOMS: atom_id res chain seq x y z
N MET A 1 -7.73 -40.81 -0.53
CA MET A 1 -7.83 -39.93 -1.72
C MET A 1 -8.27 -38.56 -1.23
N ALA A 2 -7.45 -37.54 -1.42
CA ALA A 2 -7.76 -36.15 -1.02
C ALA A 2 -8.25 -35.34 -2.24
N PHE A 3 -9.07 -34.33 -1.99
CA PHE A 3 -9.60 -33.43 -3.01
C PHE A 3 -9.13 -32.01 -2.74
N CYS A 4 -8.81 -31.26 -3.79
CA CYS A 4 -8.41 -29.88 -3.71
C CYS A 4 -9.55 -29.01 -3.17
N ASN A 5 -9.32 -28.25 -2.12
CA ASN A 5 -10.34 -27.40 -1.47
C ASN A 5 -10.82 -26.22 -2.35
N MET A 6 -10.13 -25.92 -3.46
CA MET A 6 -10.47 -24.79 -4.33
C MET A 6 -11.18 -25.21 -5.62
N CYS A 7 -10.83 -26.34 -6.23
CA CYS A 7 -11.38 -26.77 -7.51
C CYS A 7 -11.97 -28.18 -7.53
N GLY A 8 -11.89 -28.96 -6.42
CA GLY A 8 -12.41 -30.31 -6.31
C GLY A 8 -11.61 -31.39 -7.07
N ALA A 9 -10.49 -31.07 -7.69
CA ALA A 9 -9.66 -32.04 -8.38
C ALA A 9 -9.00 -33.02 -7.40
N GLN A 10 -8.84 -34.28 -7.82
CA GLN A 10 -8.15 -35.31 -7.03
C GLN A 10 -6.65 -34.97 -6.88
N ILE A 11 -6.14 -35.04 -5.66
CA ILE A 11 -4.76 -34.74 -5.29
C ILE A 11 -4.17 -35.86 -4.44
N ALA A 12 -2.84 -35.91 -4.36
CA ALA A 12 -2.14 -36.87 -3.52
C ALA A 12 -2.46 -36.69 -2.03
N ASP A 13 -2.52 -37.79 -1.31
CA ASP A 13 -2.77 -37.75 0.15
C ASP A 13 -1.66 -36.94 0.86
N GLY A 14 -2.07 -35.98 1.69
CA GLY A 14 -1.16 -35.07 2.39
C GLY A 14 -1.07 -33.66 1.81
N THR A 15 -1.70 -33.38 0.65
CA THR A 15 -1.82 -32.02 0.10
C THR A 15 -3.25 -31.52 0.20
N THR A 16 -3.43 -30.21 0.35
CA THR A 16 -4.75 -29.56 0.47
C THR A 16 -5.16 -28.82 -0.80
N THR A 17 -4.21 -28.53 -1.71
CA THR A 17 -4.40 -27.77 -2.95
C THR A 17 -3.64 -28.38 -4.10
N CYS A 18 -4.20 -28.33 -5.31
CA CYS A 18 -3.52 -28.83 -6.53
C CYS A 18 -2.56 -27.77 -7.11
N ALA A 19 -1.57 -28.23 -7.89
CA ALA A 19 -0.55 -27.34 -8.50
C ALA A 19 -1.17 -26.24 -9.38
N ALA A 20 -2.27 -26.51 -10.07
CA ALA A 20 -2.97 -25.53 -10.90
C ALA A 20 -3.67 -24.43 -10.06
N CYS A 21 -4.10 -24.74 -8.83
CA CYS A 21 -4.68 -23.74 -7.92
C CYS A 21 -3.59 -22.98 -7.17
N ILE A 22 -2.45 -23.61 -6.88
CA ILE A 22 -1.29 -22.94 -6.30
C ILE A 22 -0.74 -21.86 -7.25
N SER A 23 -0.67 -22.15 -8.56
CA SER A 23 -0.21 -21.19 -9.57
C SER A 23 -1.22 -20.07 -9.85
N LYS A 24 -2.51 -20.29 -9.58
CA LYS A 24 -3.60 -19.30 -9.74
C LYS A 24 -3.95 -18.56 -8.44
N ALA A 25 -3.50 -19.04 -7.29
CA ALA A 25 -3.66 -18.32 -6.05
C ALA A 25 -2.95 -16.97 -6.17
N PRO A 26 -3.58 -15.84 -5.80
CA PRO A 26 -2.84 -14.60 -5.59
C PRO A 26 -1.67 -14.95 -4.67
N ALA A 27 -0.45 -14.62 -5.09
CA ALA A 27 0.77 -15.00 -4.38
C ALA A 27 0.55 -14.77 -2.89
N ALA A 28 0.46 -15.87 -2.14
CA ALA A 28 0.47 -15.79 -0.68
C ALA A 28 1.70 -14.96 -0.31
N PRO A 29 1.62 -14.04 0.63
CA PRO A 29 2.75 -13.22 1.03
C PRO A 29 3.94 -14.16 1.27
N ALA A 30 4.99 -13.97 0.51
CA ALA A 30 6.20 -14.79 0.58
C ALA A 30 6.65 -14.80 2.02
N GLY A 31 6.65 -15.99 2.62
CA GLY A 31 6.73 -16.18 4.05
C GLY A 31 7.92 -15.49 4.69
N SER A 32 7.63 -14.84 5.75
CA SER A 32 8.50 -14.31 6.78
C SER A 32 9.72 -15.17 7.09
N GLY A 33 10.85 -14.84 6.49
CA GLY A 33 12.12 -15.09 7.16
C GLY A 33 12.21 -14.12 8.33
N ALA A 34 12.29 -14.61 9.54
CA ALA A 34 12.68 -13.93 10.80
C ALA A 34 12.34 -12.42 10.92
N GLY A 35 11.12 -12.03 10.53
CA GLY A 35 10.67 -10.65 10.57
C GLY A 35 9.17 -10.54 10.79
N MET A 36 8.68 -9.31 10.83
CA MET A 36 7.26 -8.98 10.93
C MET A 36 6.51 -9.49 9.69
N ALA A 37 5.25 -9.91 9.84
CA ALA A 37 4.41 -10.32 8.73
C ALA A 37 4.32 -9.19 7.66
N ASP A 38 4.40 -9.55 6.39
CA ASP A 38 4.48 -8.59 5.28
C ASP A 38 3.32 -7.59 5.25
N ASN A 39 2.11 -8.05 5.54
CA ASN A 39 0.93 -7.19 5.63
C ASN A 39 1.03 -6.18 6.79
N VAL A 40 1.60 -6.58 7.91
CA VAL A 40 1.84 -5.67 9.05
C VAL A 40 2.91 -4.64 8.70
N ALA A 41 4.01 -5.06 8.05
CA ALA A 41 5.03 -4.15 7.58
C ALA A 41 4.49 -3.16 6.54
N GLY A 42 3.68 -3.63 5.58
CA GLY A 42 3.00 -2.78 4.60
C GLY A 42 2.05 -1.77 5.25
N MET A 43 1.31 -2.17 6.28
CA MET A 43 0.46 -1.28 7.07
C MET A 43 1.28 -0.25 7.85
N LEU A 44 2.35 -0.68 8.52
CA LEU A 44 3.22 0.20 9.31
C LEU A 44 3.89 1.28 8.45
N ALA A 45 4.15 1.01 7.17
CA ALA A 45 4.68 2.02 6.25
C ALA A 45 3.78 3.26 6.12
N TYR A 46 2.46 3.15 6.41
CA TYR A 46 1.52 4.28 6.36
C TYR A 46 1.35 5.01 7.69
N ILE A 47 1.88 4.52 8.80
CA ILE A 47 1.76 5.20 10.10
C ILE A 47 2.53 6.52 10.08
N THR A 48 3.77 6.47 9.60
CA THR A 48 4.59 7.66 9.37
C THR A 48 5.56 7.43 8.19
N ILE A 49 6.17 8.50 7.68
CA ILE A 49 7.20 8.41 6.62
C ILE A 49 8.44 7.64 7.10
N ILE A 50 8.75 7.67 8.40
CA ILE A 50 9.95 7.06 8.96
C ILE A 50 10.00 5.54 8.75
N PRO A 51 8.99 4.74 9.13
CA PRO A 51 8.95 3.32 8.81
C PRO A 51 9.04 3.03 7.31
N ALA A 52 8.39 3.84 6.46
CA ALA A 52 8.47 3.66 5.01
C ALA A 52 9.92 3.75 4.51
N ILE A 53 10.68 4.73 4.96
CA ILE A 53 12.10 4.89 4.62
C ILE A 53 12.92 3.73 5.19
N ILE A 54 12.69 3.35 6.44
CA ILE A 54 13.41 2.24 7.10
C ILE A 54 13.21 0.95 6.29
N PHE A 55 11.99 0.63 5.89
CA PHE A 55 11.69 -0.58 5.11
C PHE A 55 12.32 -0.59 3.71
N LEU A 56 12.58 0.59 3.12
CA LEU A 56 13.28 0.68 1.84
C LEU A 56 14.80 0.45 1.97
N VAL A 57 15.38 0.72 3.13
CA VAL A 57 16.83 0.63 3.35
C VAL A 57 17.21 -0.67 4.06
N MET A 58 16.36 -1.17 4.95
CA MET A 58 16.69 -2.29 5.85
C MET A 58 16.34 -3.64 5.22
N GLU A 59 17.32 -4.55 5.19
CA GLU A 59 17.09 -5.96 4.89
C GLU A 59 16.38 -6.66 6.09
N PRO A 60 15.48 -7.61 5.84
CA PRO A 60 15.08 -8.20 4.57
C PRO A 60 13.92 -7.46 3.85
N TYR A 61 13.38 -6.39 4.41
CA TYR A 61 12.15 -5.71 3.96
C TYR A 61 12.31 -5.07 2.58
N ASN A 62 13.51 -4.54 2.29
CA ASN A 62 13.81 -3.92 0.99
C ASN A 62 13.84 -4.90 -0.20
N LYS A 63 13.87 -6.22 0.06
CA LYS A 63 13.79 -7.26 -0.97
C LYS A 63 12.35 -7.70 -1.27
N ASN A 64 11.41 -7.34 -0.42
CA ASN A 64 10.01 -7.71 -0.59
C ASN A 64 9.29 -6.65 -1.44
N ARG A 65 8.82 -7.08 -2.63
CA ARG A 65 8.08 -6.21 -3.57
C ARG A 65 6.85 -5.57 -2.94
N PHE A 66 6.10 -6.30 -2.11
CA PHE A 66 4.90 -5.82 -1.45
C PHE A 66 5.21 -4.65 -0.50
N ILE A 67 6.22 -4.81 0.36
CA ILE A 67 6.63 -3.79 1.33
C ILE A 67 7.18 -2.55 0.60
N ARG A 68 8.03 -2.76 -0.43
CA ARG A 68 8.54 -1.65 -1.26
C ARG A 68 7.43 -0.86 -1.93
N PHE A 69 6.43 -1.54 -2.49
CA PHE A 69 5.28 -0.89 -3.11
C PHE A 69 4.56 0.05 -2.13
N HIS A 70 4.21 -0.46 -0.94
CA HIS A 70 3.52 0.34 0.08
C HIS A 70 4.38 1.47 0.62
N ALA A 71 5.68 1.25 0.80
CA ALA A 71 6.62 2.28 1.24
C ALA A 71 6.76 3.41 0.21
N PHE A 72 6.94 3.10 -1.09
CA PHE A 72 6.97 4.12 -2.14
C PHE A 72 5.64 4.83 -2.30
N GLN A 73 4.52 4.11 -2.23
CA GLN A 73 3.19 4.73 -2.30
C GLN A 73 2.96 5.70 -1.14
N CYS A 74 3.40 5.37 0.08
CA CYS A 74 3.36 6.26 1.23
C CYS A 74 4.19 7.53 0.99
N LEU A 75 5.43 7.40 0.50
CA LEU A 75 6.30 8.54 0.21
C LEU A 75 5.70 9.46 -0.86
N PHE A 76 5.24 8.90 -1.97
CA PHE A 76 4.63 9.70 -3.05
C PHE A 76 3.32 10.34 -2.59
N PHE A 77 2.52 9.64 -1.79
CA PHE A 77 1.31 10.20 -1.20
C PHE A 77 1.64 11.37 -0.27
N ALA A 78 2.66 11.25 0.58
CA ALA A 78 3.10 12.32 1.48
C ALA A 78 3.60 13.54 0.70
N VAL A 79 4.38 13.35 -0.37
CA VAL A 79 4.85 14.44 -1.24
C VAL A 79 3.68 15.14 -1.94
N ALA A 80 2.78 14.37 -2.55
CA ALA A 80 1.60 14.92 -3.22
C ALA A 80 0.68 15.67 -2.25
N TRP A 81 0.51 15.12 -1.05
CA TRP A 81 -0.28 15.74 0.02
C TRP A 81 0.35 17.05 0.50
N THR A 82 1.66 17.06 0.73
CA THR A 82 2.39 18.28 1.11
C THR A 82 2.30 19.34 0.01
N ALA A 83 2.47 18.96 -1.26
CA ALA A 83 2.32 19.87 -2.39
C ALA A 83 0.91 20.48 -2.46
N LEU A 84 -0.13 19.67 -2.27
CA LEU A 84 -1.52 20.14 -2.21
C LEU A 84 -1.72 21.16 -1.07
N TRP A 85 -1.19 20.89 0.11
CA TRP A 85 -1.27 21.82 1.24
C TRP A 85 -0.53 23.14 0.98
N ILE A 86 0.63 23.10 0.32
CA ILE A 86 1.36 24.32 -0.07
C ILE A 86 0.51 25.16 -1.03
N VAL A 87 -0.08 24.54 -2.05
CA VAL A 87 -0.94 25.21 -3.02
C VAL A 87 -2.15 25.86 -2.34
N LEU A 88 -2.83 25.13 -1.46
CA LEU A 88 -3.99 25.65 -0.71
C LEU A 88 -3.58 26.83 0.20
N ASN A 89 -2.40 26.74 0.83
CA ASN A 89 -1.85 27.84 1.64
C ASN A 89 -1.55 29.10 0.80
N ILE A 90 -1.06 28.95 -0.41
CA ILE A 90 -0.84 30.10 -1.31
C ILE A 90 -2.19 30.73 -1.68
N ILE A 91 -3.18 29.92 -2.06
CA ILE A 91 -4.50 30.40 -2.51
C ILE A 91 -5.25 31.14 -1.40
N VAL A 92 -5.10 30.70 -0.13
CA VAL A 92 -5.81 31.34 0.99
C VAL A 92 -5.44 32.81 1.19
N HIS A 93 -4.26 33.23 0.73
CA HIS A 93 -3.81 34.63 0.85
C HIS A 93 -4.33 35.53 -0.29
N ILE A 94 -5.00 34.94 -1.30
CA ILE A 94 -5.60 35.72 -2.40
C ILE A 94 -6.99 36.24 -1.93
N PRO A 95 -7.26 37.57 -2.00
CA PRO A 95 -8.57 38.11 -1.68
C PRO A 95 -9.67 37.43 -2.48
N PHE A 96 -10.84 37.20 -1.88
CA PHE A 96 -12.00 36.48 -2.42
C PHE A 96 -11.82 34.95 -2.57
N LEU A 97 -10.67 34.44 -3.10
CA LEU A 97 -10.40 33.00 -3.18
C LEU A 97 -10.15 32.37 -1.81
N GLY A 98 -9.58 33.14 -0.88
CA GLY A 98 -9.29 32.67 0.48
C GLY A 98 -10.54 32.16 1.22
N TRP A 99 -11.68 32.82 1.04
CA TRP A 99 -12.95 32.38 1.65
C TRP A 99 -13.39 31.00 1.16
N LEU A 100 -13.20 30.72 -0.13
CA LEU A 100 -13.54 29.43 -0.70
C LEU A 100 -12.60 28.32 -0.17
N THR A 101 -11.33 28.63 0.01
CA THR A 101 -10.35 27.66 0.53
C THR A 101 -10.63 27.30 1.98
N ILE A 102 -11.13 28.19 2.82
CA ILE A 102 -11.52 27.90 4.21
C ILE A 102 -12.57 26.77 4.25
N LEU A 103 -13.51 26.75 3.33
CA LEU A 103 -14.50 25.69 3.24
C LEU A 103 -13.91 24.39 2.66
N LEU A 104 -12.92 24.48 1.76
CA LEU A 104 -12.26 23.32 1.17
C LEU A 104 -11.31 22.60 2.14
N TRP A 105 -10.73 23.28 3.11
CA TRP A 105 -9.77 22.71 4.05
C TRP A 105 -10.30 21.47 4.77
N PRO A 106 -11.46 21.51 5.45
CA PRO A 106 -11.98 20.33 6.12
C PRO A 106 -12.36 19.22 5.15
N LEU A 107 -12.85 19.55 3.95
CA LEU A 107 -13.18 18.55 2.93
C LEU A 107 -11.95 17.83 2.41
N VAL A 108 -10.90 18.56 2.08
CA VAL A 108 -9.63 17.99 1.63
C VAL A 108 -9.01 17.16 2.75
N GLY A 109 -8.99 17.66 3.99
CA GLY A 109 -8.51 16.93 5.16
C GLY A 109 -9.25 15.60 5.37
N LEU A 110 -10.59 15.64 5.30
CA LEU A 110 -11.42 14.45 5.44
C LEU A 110 -11.18 13.46 4.30
N ALA A 111 -11.10 13.93 3.05
CA ALA A 111 -10.83 13.07 1.89
C ALA A 111 -9.46 12.37 2.02
N GLY A 112 -8.43 13.11 2.41
CA GLY A 112 -7.11 12.54 2.64
C GLY A 112 -7.07 11.54 3.79
N PHE A 113 -7.80 11.81 4.86
CA PHE A 113 -7.93 10.88 5.98
C PHE A 113 -8.61 9.58 5.55
N ILE A 114 -9.71 9.65 4.77
CA ILE A 114 -10.40 8.47 4.25
C ILE A 114 -9.46 7.66 3.35
N ILE A 115 -8.77 8.31 2.42
CA ILE A 115 -7.79 7.64 1.54
C ILE A 115 -6.70 6.96 2.38
N TRP A 116 -6.16 7.65 3.37
CA TRP A 116 -5.14 7.11 4.27
C TRP A 116 -5.62 5.85 5.00
N VAL A 117 -6.85 5.87 5.57
CA VAL A 117 -7.45 4.70 6.24
C VAL A 117 -7.63 3.55 5.25
N ILE A 118 -8.12 3.82 4.03
CA ILE A 118 -8.27 2.79 2.99
C ILE A 118 -6.92 2.15 2.65
N LEU A 119 -5.87 2.94 2.47
CA LEU A 119 -4.52 2.45 2.18
C LEU A 119 -4.00 1.54 3.29
N LEU A 120 -4.20 1.95 4.55
CA LEU A 120 -3.79 1.22 5.72
C LEU A 120 -4.53 -0.13 5.84
N LEU A 121 -5.85 -0.14 5.62
CA LEU A 121 -6.65 -1.35 5.63
C LEU A 121 -6.30 -2.30 4.48
N LYS A 122 -6.08 -1.76 3.26
CA LYS A 122 -5.70 -2.57 2.09
C LYS A 122 -4.31 -3.19 2.25
N ALA A 123 -3.36 -2.46 2.80
CA ALA A 123 -2.05 -3.00 3.14
C ALA A 123 -2.15 -4.12 4.18
N ASN A 124 -2.95 -3.94 5.23
CA ASN A 124 -3.19 -4.98 6.24
C ASN A 124 -3.84 -6.24 5.66
N GLN A 125 -4.68 -6.10 4.64
CA GLN A 125 -5.29 -7.22 3.92
C GLN A 125 -4.33 -7.91 2.93
N GLY A 126 -3.08 -7.47 2.82
CA GLY A 126 -2.12 -7.99 1.86
C GLY A 126 -2.40 -7.60 0.41
N GLN A 127 -3.21 -6.57 0.18
CA GLN A 127 -3.60 -6.12 -1.16
C GLN A 127 -2.73 -4.96 -1.64
N MET A 128 -2.16 -5.07 -2.84
CA MET A 128 -1.45 -3.98 -3.52
C MET A 128 -2.47 -3.06 -4.22
N TRP A 129 -3.28 -2.34 -3.43
CA TRP A 129 -4.24 -1.40 -3.98
C TRP A 129 -3.54 -0.11 -4.41
N LYS A 130 -3.70 0.23 -5.69
CA LYS A 130 -3.03 1.37 -6.31
C LYS A 130 -3.89 2.63 -6.23
N LEU A 131 -3.32 3.72 -5.74
CA LEU A 131 -3.89 5.04 -5.96
C LEU A 131 -3.72 5.44 -7.44
N PRO A 132 -4.70 6.12 -8.04
CA PRO A 132 -4.54 6.63 -9.40
C PRO A 132 -3.28 7.52 -9.48
N VAL A 133 -2.46 7.33 -10.51
CA VAL A 133 -1.18 8.00 -10.77
C VAL A 133 -0.07 7.62 -9.78
N ILE A 134 -0.28 7.82 -8.47
CA ILE A 134 0.70 7.55 -7.40
C ILE A 134 1.03 6.06 -7.31
N GLY A 135 0.01 5.19 -7.42
CA GLY A 135 0.19 3.75 -7.34
C GLY A 135 1.02 3.18 -8.49
N ASP A 136 0.85 3.71 -9.69
CA ASP A 136 1.64 3.27 -10.85
C ASP A 136 3.10 3.70 -10.74
N LEU A 137 3.36 4.90 -10.21
CA LEU A 137 4.72 5.37 -9.90
C LEU A 137 5.38 4.51 -8.81
N ALA A 138 4.63 4.20 -7.76
CA ALA A 138 5.11 3.34 -6.69
C ALA A 138 5.44 1.93 -7.18
N GLU A 139 4.61 1.36 -8.05
CA GLU A 139 4.86 0.05 -8.64
C GLU A 139 6.08 0.04 -9.55
N LYS A 140 6.23 1.05 -10.41
CA LYS A 140 7.43 1.19 -11.26
C LYS A 140 8.69 1.22 -10.42
N GLN A 141 8.69 2.00 -9.35
CA GLN A 141 9.84 2.13 -8.47
C GLN A 141 10.10 0.87 -7.64
N ALA A 142 9.04 0.20 -7.17
CA ALA A 142 9.16 -1.07 -6.47
C ALA A 142 9.71 -2.21 -7.35
N ASN A 143 9.53 -2.13 -8.67
CA ASN A 143 10.07 -3.11 -9.62
C ASN A 143 11.48 -2.74 -10.13
N ALA A 144 11.91 -1.48 -9.99
CA ALA A 144 13.20 -1.00 -10.50
C ALA A 144 14.38 -1.28 -9.56
N MET A 145 14.10 -1.65 -8.31
CA MET A 145 15.09 -2.03 -7.28
C MET A 145 15.07 -3.59 -7.07
#